data_9f175bdc73f7c0485c66ed2e151e37fc
#
_entry.id   9f175bdc73f7c0485c66ed2e151e37fc
#
_cell.length_a   1.000
_cell.length_b   1.000
_cell.length_c   1.000
_cell.angle_alpha   90.00
_cell.angle_beta   90.00
_cell.angle_gamma   90.00
#
_symmetry.space_group_name_H-M   'P 1'
#
loop_
_entity.id
_entity.type
_entity.pdbx_description
1 polymer ?
#
loop_
_entity_poly.entity_id
_entity_poly.type
_entity_poly.pdbx_seq_one_letter_code
_entity_poly.pdbx_strand_id
1 'polypeptide(L)'
;DIKLLSSADTGDYCSIATTTHGDTTITTVDDNATNANLHFTIDGNVDFDVAGTKVEFDGCAVGFDLETPAYDVNDTDVDFQTGNKQFVTFGSGNITDLNLIFPKTSGNFVLLLKQDGTGSRLVTNYKVWDREEGSAASGSATVKFAGGSNPTLTTDANHVDIISFFYDSDNEIAYGVASLDFQF
;
A
#
# COMPACT_ATOMS: atom_id res chain seq x y z
N ASP A 1 34.79 -7.03 -8.20
CA ASP A 1 34.14 -7.41 -6.95
C ASP A 1 34.52 -6.43 -5.83
N ILE A 2 33.57 -6.07 -5.01
CA ILE A 2 33.75 -5.19 -3.86
C ILE A 2 33.42 -6.00 -2.60
N LYS A 3 34.29 -5.93 -1.58
CA LYS A 3 34.00 -6.51 -0.26
C LYS A 3 34.22 -5.43 0.80
N LEU A 4 33.15 -5.09 1.54
CA LEU A 4 33.15 -4.13 2.64
C LEU A 4 33.12 -4.94 3.94
N LEU A 5 34.20 -4.87 4.72
CA LEU A 5 34.33 -5.56 6.00
C LEU A 5 33.80 -4.68 7.12
N SER A 6 33.20 -5.29 8.13
CA SER A 6 32.94 -4.64 9.41
C SER A 6 34.27 -4.27 10.06
N SER A 7 34.36 -3.09 10.66
CA SER A 7 35.55 -2.67 11.43
C SER A 7 35.68 -3.37 12.79
N ALA A 8 34.58 -3.93 13.28
CA ALA A 8 34.52 -4.60 14.58
C ALA A 8 34.79 -6.11 14.46
N ASP A 9 34.35 -6.70 13.37
CA ASP A 9 34.51 -8.14 13.08
C ASP A 9 34.70 -8.35 11.58
N THR A 10 35.86 -8.82 11.14
CA THR A 10 36.18 -9.02 9.72
C THR A 10 35.52 -10.27 9.11
N GLY A 11 34.88 -11.11 9.94
CA GLY A 11 34.02 -12.21 9.51
C GLY A 11 32.70 -11.69 8.96
N ASP A 12 32.27 -10.48 9.41
CA ASP A 12 31.07 -9.80 8.96
C ASP A 12 31.36 -8.91 7.76
N TYR A 13 30.56 -9.03 6.71
CA TYR A 13 30.79 -8.23 5.50
C TYR A 13 29.55 -8.08 4.62
N CYS A 14 29.61 -7.08 3.74
CA CYS A 14 28.80 -7.00 2.55
C CYS A 14 29.69 -7.14 1.30
N SER A 15 29.25 -7.90 0.31
CA SER A 15 29.96 -8.00 -0.96
C SER A 15 29.03 -7.77 -2.15
N ILE A 16 29.61 -7.21 -3.22
CA ILE A 16 29.02 -7.13 -4.56
C ILE A 16 29.95 -7.88 -5.49
N ALA A 17 29.48 -8.98 -6.05
CA ALA A 17 30.27 -9.87 -6.90
C ALA A 17 29.58 -10.08 -8.24
N THR A 18 30.37 -10.10 -9.33
CA THR A 18 29.85 -10.29 -10.70
C THR A 18 30.59 -11.44 -11.37
N THR A 19 29.82 -12.35 -11.97
CA THR A 19 30.36 -13.49 -12.75
C THR A 19 30.76 -13.08 -14.17
N THR A 20 31.38 -14.02 -14.91
CA THR A 20 31.79 -13.82 -16.32
C THR A 20 30.64 -13.46 -17.26
N HIS A 21 29.39 -13.76 -16.90
CA HIS A 21 28.21 -13.45 -17.71
C HIS A 21 27.41 -12.23 -17.20
N GLY A 22 27.99 -11.48 -16.24
CA GLY A 22 27.38 -10.27 -15.70
C GLY A 22 26.31 -10.55 -14.62
N ASP A 23 26.13 -11.79 -14.19
CA ASP A 23 25.25 -12.11 -13.07
C ASP A 23 25.85 -11.53 -11.79
N THR A 24 25.13 -10.59 -11.17
CA THR A 24 25.61 -9.80 -10.03
C THR A 24 24.84 -10.13 -8.78
N THR A 25 25.56 -10.43 -7.71
CA THR A 25 25.00 -10.77 -6.40
C THR A 25 25.44 -9.75 -5.34
N ILE A 26 24.51 -9.28 -4.53
CA ILE A 26 24.78 -8.53 -3.29
C ILE A 26 24.56 -9.49 -2.13
N THR A 27 25.59 -9.68 -1.31
CA THR A 27 25.55 -10.62 -0.18
C THR A 27 25.90 -9.90 1.12
N THR A 28 25.13 -10.13 2.17
CA THR A 28 25.47 -9.75 3.54
C THR A 28 25.74 -11.01 4.36
N VAL A 29 26.79 -10.99 5.15
CA VAL A 29 27.23 -12.12 5.99
C VAL A 29 27.53 -11.64 7.40
N ASP A 30 27.02 -12.36 8.38
CA ASP A 30 27.39 -12.32 9.79
C ASP A 30 27.83 -13.74 10.15
N ASP A 31 29.01 -13.92 10.72
CA ASP A 31 29.58 -15.23 11.06
C ASP A 31 29.29 -15.66 12.50
N ASN A 32 28.65 -14.81 13.30
CA ASN A 32 28.39 -15.01 14.73
C ASN A 32 26.92 -15.26 15.10
N ALA A 33 26.10 -15.74 14.17
CA ALA A 33 24.70 -16.14 14.36
C ALA A 33 23.67 -15.00 14.60
N THR A 34 24.01 -13.74 14.29
CA THR A 34 23.06 -12.65 14.17
C THR A 34 22.67 -12.46 12.70
N ASN A 35 21.50 -11.91 12.40
CA ASN A 35 21.10 -11.72 11.02
C ASN A 35 21.76 -10.49 10.40
N ALA A 36 22.49 -10.67 9.30
CA ALA A 36 23.00 -9.58 8.48
C ALA A 36 21.91 -9.07 7.53
N ASN A 37 21.31 -7.95 7.85
CA ASN A 37 20.26 -7.35 7.03
C ASN A 37 20.83 -6.40 5.98
N LEU A 38 20.18 -6.32 4.80
CA LEU A 38 20.43 -5.28 3.82
C LEU A 38 19.28 -4.27 3.87
N HIS A 39 19.60 -3.02 4.21
CA HIS A 39 18.63 -1.91 4.26
C HIS A 39 18.88 -0.93 3.12
N PHE A 40 17.83 -0.59 2.40
CA PHE A 40 17.84 0.52 1.44
C PHE A 40 17.10 1.70 2.07
N THR A 41 17.83 2.77 2.41
CA THR A 41 17.25 4.06 2.86
C THR A 41 17.40 5.03 1.71
N ILE A 42 16.30 5.30 1.02
CA ILE A 42 16.31 6.06 -0.24
C ILE A 42 15.48 7.33 -0.02
N ASP A 43 16.00 8.47 -0.47
CA ASP A 43 15.31 9.78 -0.44
C ASP A 43 14.44 10.00 -1.70
N GLY A 44 14.04 8.96 -2.37
CA GLY A 44 13.22 8.95 -3.57
C GLY A 44 12.66 7.56 -3.81
N ASN A 45 12.43 7.21 -5.05
CA ASN A 45 11.88 5.92 -5.44
C ASN A 45 12.97 4.85 -5.59
N VAL A 46 12.59 3.59 -5.45
CA VAL A 46 13.36 2.44 -5.92
C VAL A 46 12.64 1.85 -7.13
N ASP A 47 13.26 1.95 -8.30
CA ASP A 47 12.73 1.40 -9.53
C ASP A 47 13.47 0.11 -9.90
N PHE A 48 12.71 -0.93 -10.21
CA PHE A 48 13.22 -2.18 -10.77
C PHE A 48 12.81 -2.26 -12.24
N ASP A 49 13.68 -1.78 -13.13
CA ASP A 49 13.48 -1.93 -14.57
C ASP A 49 14.14 -3.23 -15.04
N VAL A 50 13.31 -4.22 -15.35
CA VAL A 50 13.75 -5.56 -15.72
C VAL A 50 13.36 -5.87 -17.16
N ALA A 51 14.34 -6.15 -18.01
CA ALA A 51 14.08 -6.67 -19.36
C ALA A 51 13.58 -8.13 -19.33
N GLY A 52 13.66 -8.80 -18.18
CA GLY A 52 13.12 -10.14 -17.95
C GLY A 52 11.60 -10.11 -17.70
N THR A 53 11.07 -11.24 -17.22
CA THR A 53 9.61 -11.43 -17.06
C THR A 53 9.12 -11.27 -15.63
N LYS A 54 10.00 -11.13 -14.63
CA LYS A 54 9.60 -11.07 -13.21
C LYS A 54 10.60 -10.34 -12.32
N VAL A 55 10.07 -9.78 -11.23
CA VAL A 55 10.79 -9.57 -9.97
C VAL A 55 10.29 -10.63 -8.99
N GLU A 56 11.19 -11.37 -8.36
CA GLU A 56 10.87 -12.49 -7.47
C GLU A 56 11.30 -12.20 -6.03
N PHE A 57 10.40 -12.50 -5.08
CA PHE A 57 10.66 -12.50 -3.65
C PHE A 57 10.50 -13.92 -3.15
N ASP A 58 11.62 -14.63 -3.04
CA ASP A 58 11.62 -16.05 -2.67
C ASP A 58 11.83 -16.25 -1.16
N GLY A 59 11.03 -17.14 -0.58
CA GLY A 59 11.15 -17.54 0.83
C GLY A 59 10.79 -16.45 1.85
N CYS A 60 10.13 -15.35 1.45
CA CYS A 60 9.76 -14.26 2.35
C CYS A 60 8.33 -13.76 2.14
N ALA A 61 7.78 -13.12 3.18
CA ALA A 61 6.56 -12.33 3.06
C ALA A 61 6.89 -10.90 2.61
N VAL A 62 6.06 -10.32 1.75
CA VAL A 62 6.10 -8.89 1.42
C VAL A 62 5.06 -8.17 2.26
N GLY A 63 5.52 -7.30 3.16
CA GLY A 63 4.68 -6.47 4.02
C GLY A 63 4.63 -5.03 3.51
N PHE A 64 3.51 -4.37 3.78
CA PHE A 64 3.34 -2.93 3.61
C PHE A 64 2.78 -2.38 4.91
N ASP A 65 3.22 -1.20 5.33
CA ASP A 65 2.69 -0.53 6.50
C ASP A 65 1.21 -0.21 6.32
N LEU A 66 0.50 -0.13 7.44
CA LEU A 66 -0.90 0.24 7.49
C LEU A 66 -1.00 1.72 7.88
N GLU A 67 -1.40 2.55 6.92
CA GLU A 67 -1.61 3.97 7.13
C GLU A 67 -2.98 4.25 7.77
N THR A 68 -3.06 5.31 8.56
CA THR A 68 -4.29 5.70 9.26
C THR A 68 -4.66 7.14 8.93
N PRO A 69 -5.36 7.37 7.80
CA PRO A 69 -5.81 8.71 7.45
C PRO A 69 -6.75 9.31 8.50
N ALA A 70 -6.70 10.61 8.63
CA ALA A 70 -7.59 11.32 9.53
C ALA A 70 -9.04 11.29 8.98
N TYR A 71 -9.99 10.96 9.85
CA TYR A 71 -11.41 11.06 9.53
C TYR A 71 -11.84 12.53 9.45
N ASP A 72 -12.57 12.87 8.40
CA ASP A 72 -13.35 14.11 8.27
C ASP A 72 -14.75 13.78 7.80
N VAL A 73 -15.78 14.32 8.46
CA VAL A 73 -17.18 14.08 8.16
C VAL A 73 -17.58 14.57 6.77
N ASN A 74 -16.94 15.60 6.25
CA ASN A 74 -17.25 16.17 4.95
C ASN A 74 -16.41 15.58 3.84
N ASP A 75 -15.10 15.33 4.10
CA ASP A 75 -14.10 15.10 3.05
C ASP A 75 -12.91 14.31 3.61
N THR A 76 -13.06 12.98 3.66
CA THR A 76 -11.99 12.08 4.12
C THR A 76 -11.11 11.66 2.96
N ASP A 77 -9.82 12.02 3.03
CA ASP A 77 -8.80 11.64 2.04
C ASP A 77 -8.12 10.32 2.43
N VAL A 78 -8.14 9.36 1.51
CA VAL A 78 -7.43 8.08 1.59
C VAL A 78 -6.38 8.07 0.50
N ASP A 79 -5.14 8.45 0.84
CA ASP A 79 -4.04 8.60 -0.11
C ASP A 79 -3.19 7.32 -0.18
N PHE A 80 -3.45 6.51 -1.19
CA PHE A 80 -2.73 5.26 -1.45
C PHE A 80 -1.30 5.45 -1.97
N GLN A 81 -0.84 6.68 -2.20
CA GLN A 81 0.59 6.95 -2.44
C GLN A 81 1.42 6.79 -1.16
N THR A 82 0.80 7.03 0.01
CA THR A 82 1.48 6.87 1.30
C THR A 82 1.59 5.41 1.73
N GLY A 83 0.74 4.54 1.20
CA GLY A 83 0.77 3.10 1.48
C GLY A 83 -0.39 2.35 0.83
N ASN A 84 -0.15 1.11 0.43
CA ASN A 84 -1.13 0.25 -0.23
C ASN A 84 -2.30 -0.18 0.68
N LYS A 85 -2.17 0.02 1.99
CA LYS A 85 -3.16 -0.37 3.00
C LYS A 85 -3.50 0.82 3.85
N GLN A 86 -4.78 1.12 3.93
CA GLN A 86 -5.30 2.28 4.65
C GLN A 86 -6.38 1.84 5.64
N PHE A 87 -6.42 2.45 6.81
CA PHE A 87 -7.37 2.13 7.88
C PHE A 87 -8.02 3.41 8.38
N VAL A 88 -9.30 3.60 8.07
CA VAL A 88 -10.10 4.73 8.54
C VAL A 88 -11.04 4.27 9.64
N THR A 89 -11.03 4.95 10.77
CA THR A 89 -12.06 4.79 11.80
C THR A 89 -13.06 5.93 11.67
N PHE A 90 -14.34 5.61 11.52
CA PHE A 90 -15.40 6.61 11.53
C PHE A 90 -15.40 7.39 12.84
N GLY A 91 -15.71 8.67 12.76
CA GLY A 91 -16.02 9.51 13.91
C GLY A 91 -17.53 9.66 14.12
N SER A 92 -17.98 10.83 14.57
CA SER A 92 -19.36 11.04 15.01
C SER A 92 -20.41 11.19 13.91
N GLY A 93 -20.06 11.01 12.63
CA GLY A 93 -20.99 11.17 11.49
C GLY A 93 -20.63 10.29 10.30
N ASN A 94 -21.47 10.37 9.28
CA ASN A 94 -21.18 9.74 7.99
C ASN A 94 -20.07 10.51 7.27
N ILE A 95 -19.29 9.82 6.43
CA ILE A 95 -18.39 10.48 5.51
C ILE A 95 -19.22 10.91 4.28
N THR A 96 -19.24 12.20 4.00
CA THR A 96 -19.95 12.74 2.83
C THR A 96 -19.21 12.37 1.56
N ASP A 97 -17.95 12.71 1.48
CA ASP A 97 -17.06 12.40 0.37
C ASP A 97 -15.85 11.60 0.86
N LEU A 98 -15.70 10.36 0.41
CA LEU A 98 -14.52 9.54 0.62
C LEU A 98 -13.68 9.61 -0.65
N ASN A 99 -12.56 10.32 -0.58
CA ASN A 99 -11.64 10.50 -1.69
C ASN A 99 -10.61 9.37 -1.67
N LEU A 100 -10.68 8.50 -2.65
CA LEU A 100 -9.71 7.44 -2.89
C LEU A 100 -8.66 7.98 -3.87
N ILE A 101 -7.47 8.30 -3.36
CA ILE A 101 -6.40 8.91 -4.14
C ILE A 101 -5.39 7.83 -4.51
N PHE A 102 -5.29 7.49 -5.80
CA PHE A 102 -4.40 6.46 -6.29
C PHE A 102 -3.14 7.06 -6.94
N PRO A 103 -1.98 6.37 -6.88
CA PRO A 103 -0.84 6.72 -7.71
C PRO A 103 -1.17 6.51 -9.20
N LYS A 104 -0.45 7.19 -10.11
CA LYS A 104 -0.61 7.00 -11.57
C LYS A 104 -0.01 5.70 -12.08
N THR A 105 -0.10 4.64 -11.30
CA THR A 105 0.32 3.29 -11.64
C THR A 105 -0.77 2.31 -11.26
N SER A 106 -1.01 1.32 -12.11
CA SER A 106 -1.99 0.26 -11.81
C SER A 106 -1.50 -0.59 -10.64
N GLY A 107 -2.43 -0.99 -9.76
CA GLY A 107 -2.06 -1.73 -8.56
C GLY A 107 -3.23 -2.25 -7.75
N ASN A 108 -2.88 -2.97 -6.68
CA ASN A 108 -3.83 -3.49 -5.70
C ASN A 108 -3.71 -2.72 -4.39
N PHE A 109 -4.85 -2.28 -3.88
CA PHE A 109 -4.95 -1.44 -2.68
C PHE A 109 -6.05 -1.96 -1.76
N VAL A 110 -5.91 -1.71 -0.47
CA VAL A 110 -6.87 -2.18 0.54
C VAL A 110 -7.23 -1.04 1.48
N LEU A 111 -8.52 -0.83 1.66
CA LEU A 111 -9.09 0.09 2.64
C LEU A 111 -9.88 -0.69 3.69
N LEU A 112 -9.58 -0.46 4.96
CA LEU A 112 -10.37 -0.90 6.08
C LEU A 112 -11.18 0.28 6.61
N LEU A 113 -12.49 0.10 6.74
CA LEU A 113 -13.43 1.08 7.30
C LEU A 113 -13.99 0.53 8.61
N LYS A 114 -13.60 1.12 9.73
CA LYS A 114 -14.08 0.72 11.06
C LYS A 114 -15.19 1.63 11.53
N GLN A 115 -16.31 1.04 11.94
CA GLN A 115 -17.38 1.75 12.64
C GLN A 115 -16.87 2.33 13.97
N ASP A 116 -17.40 3.49 14.37
CA ASP A 116 -17.17 4.03 15.71
C ASP A 116 -17.90 3.21 16.80
N GLY A 117 -17.80 3.60 18.06
CA GLY A 117 -18.48 2.94 19.18
C GLY A 117 -20.01 3.06 19.17
N THR A 118 -20.59 3.83 18.24
CA THR A 118 -22.03 4.00 18.04
C THR A 118 -22.54 3.15 16.88
N GLY A 119 -21.72 3.01 15.83
CA GLY A 119 -22.11 2.33 14.60
C GLY A 119 -23.02 3.14 13.70
N SER A 120 -23.56 2.50 12.66
CA SER A 120 -24.48 3.09 11.67
C SER A 120 -23.86 4.22 10.86
N ARG A 121 -22.55 4.20 10.65
CA ARG A 121 -21.85 5.18 9.81
C ARG A 121 -21.78 4.68 8.37
N LEU A 122 -21.99 5.61 7.44
CA LEU A 122 -22.04 5.33 6.00
C LEU A 122 -21.10 6.27 5.24
N VAL A 123 -20.70 5.84 4.07
CA VAL A 123 -20.07 6.68 3.06
C VAL A 123 -21.13 7.08 2.02
N THR A 124 -21.34 8.37 1.83
CA THR A 124 -22.34 8.87 0.88
C THR A 124 -21.81 8.78 -0.55
N ASN A 125 -20.61 9.32 -0.78
CA ASN A 125 -19.99 9.34 -2.10
C ASN A 125 -18.58 8.74 -2.03
N TYR A 126 -18.28 7.86 -2.98
CA TYR A 126 -16.92 7.41 -3.25
C TYR A 126 -16.42 8.21 -4.46
N LYS A 127 -15.34 8.97 -4.25
CA LYS A 127 -14.67 9.73 -5.31
C LYS A 127 -13.30 9.10 -5.56
N VAL A 128 -12.87 9.10 -6.80
CA VAL A 128 -11.55 8.55 -7.18
C VAL A 128 -10.74 9.66 -7.82
N TRP A 129 -9.50 9.75 -7.39
CA TRP A 129 -8.52 10.70 -7.87
C TRP A 129 -7.26 9.93 -8.24
N ASP A 130 -6.65 10.25 -9.36
CA ASP A 130 -5.30 9.83 -9.65
C ASP A 130 -4.31 10.95 -9.32
N ARG A 131 -3.07 10.59 -9.01
CA ARG A 131 -2.10 11.58 -8.57
C ARG A 131 -0.69 11.18 -9.00
N GLU A 132 0.01 12.10 -9.65
CA GLU A 132 1.46 12.01 -9.78
C GLU A 132 2.12 12.39 -8.46
N GLU A 133 3.23 11.74 -8.14
CA GLU A 133 4.04 12.07 -6.97
C GLU A 133 4.33 13.57 -6.91
N GLY A 134 4.08 14.18 -5.74
CA GLY A 134 4.26 15.62 -5.52
C GLY A 134 3.23 16.53 -6.19
N SER A 135 2.23 16.00 -6.90
CA SER A 135 1.17 16.77 -7.55
C SER A 135 -0.13 16.78 -6.74
N ALA A 136 -0.97 17.78 -6.96
CA ALA A 136 -2.33 17.78 -6.45
C ALA A 136 -3.15 16.67 -7.13
N ALA A 137 -4.07 16.03 -6.38
CA ALA A 137 -4.98 15.05 -6.94
C ALA A 137 -5.81 15.65 -8.08
N SER A 138 -6.00 14.90 -9.17
CA SER A 138 -6.84 15.27 -10.31
C SER A 138 -8.01 14.30 -10.44
N GLY A 139 -9.24 14.79 -10.44
CA GLY A 139 -10.47 14.01 -10.27
C GLY A 139 -11.17 13.65 -11.57
N SER A 140 -10.54 12.86 -12.42
CA SER A 140 -11.23 12.30 -13.61
C SER A 140 -11.56 10.81 -13.47
N ALA A 141 -10.93 10.14 -12.54
CA ALA A 141 -11.08 8.70 -12.34
C ALA A 141 -12.44 8.32 -11.72
N THR A 142 -12.87 7.09 -11.93
CA THR A 142 -14.15 6.57 -11.44
C THR A 142 -13.99 5.31 -10.61
N VAL A 143 -14.87 5.13 -9.63
CA VAL A 143 -14.98 3.85 -8.91
C VAL A 143 -16.10 3.00 -9.50
N LYS A 144 -15.87 1.69 -9.62
CA LYS A 144 -16.87 0.70 -9.99
C LYS A 144 -16.84 -0.45 -8.99
N PHE A 145 -17.96 -0.66 -8.33
CA PHE A 145 -18.14 -1.79 -7.42
C PHE A 145 -18.80 -2.98 -8.11
N ALA A 146 -18.48 -4.18 -7.62
CA ALA A 146 -19.15 -5.39 -8.06
C ALA A 146 -20.68 -5.27 -7.85
N GLY A 147 -21.45 -5.64 -8.87
CA GLY A 147 -22.93 -5.46 -8.85
C GLY A 147 -23.41 -4.07 -9.24
N GLY A 148 -22.51 -3.11 -9.50
CA GLY A 148 -22.86 -1.79 -10.06
C GLY A 148 -23.39 -0.77 -9.05
N SER A 149 -23.35 -1.08 -7.75
CA SER A 149 -23.78 -0.16 -6.67
C SER A 149 -22.70 -0.07 -5.60
N ASN A 150 -22.66 1.06 -4.91
CA ASN A 150 -21.78 1.22 -3.73
C ASN A 150 -22.10 0.13 -2.69
N PRO A 151 -21.09 -0.36 -1.95
CA PRO A 151 -21.31 -1.34 -0.90
C PRO A 151 -22.18 -0.76 0.22
N THR A 152 -23.10 -1.56 0.75
CA THR A 152 -23.82 -1.23 1.97
C THR A 152 -22.94 -1.65 3.15
N LEU A 153 -22.35 -0.67 3.81
CA LEU A 153 -21.43 -0.92 4.94
C LEU A 153 -22.17 -1.53 6.13
N THR A 154 -21.43 -2.29 6.92
CA THR A 154 -21.87 -2.82 8.21
C THR A 154 -22.25 -1.66 9.15
N THR A 155 -23.34 -1.84 9.90
CA THR A 155 -23.84 -0.81 10.82
C THR A 155 -23.51 -1.08 12.29
N ASP A 156 -22.97 -2.25 12.60
CA ASP A 156 -22.65 -2.65 13.97
C ASP A 156 -21.42 -1.88 14.49
N ALA A 157 -21.53 -1.43 15.74
CA ALA A 157 -20.49 -0.66 16.40
C ALA A 157 -19.17 -1.44 16.49
N ASN A 158 -18.05 -0.77 16.20
CA ASN A 158 -16.69 -1.32 16.21
C ASN A 158 -16.39 -2.39 15.12
N HIS A 159 -17.34 -2.76 14.28
CA HIS A 159 -17.08 -3.69 13.18
C HIS A 159 -16.28 -3.02 12.05
N VAL A 160 -15.63 -3.84 11.25
CA VAL A 160 -14.76 -3.41 10.15
C VAL A 160 -15.28 -3.99 8.83
N ASP A 161 -15.30 -3.14 7.81
CA ASP A 161 -15.47 -3.54 6.43
C ASP A 161 -14.14 -3.40 5.69
N ILE A 162 -13.83 -4.34 4.82
CA ILE A 162 -12.63 -4.35 4.01
C ILE A 162 -13.02 -4.14 2.55
N ILE A 163 -12.49 -3.11 1.92
CA ILE A 163 -12.67 -2.85 0.50
C ILE A 163 -11.34 -3.06 -0.21
N SER A 164 -11.29 -4.04 -1.10
CA SER A 164 -10.14 -4.28 -1.95
C SER A 164 -10.35 -3.60 -3.29
N PHE A 165 -9.35 -2.86 -3.79
CA PHE A 165 -9.36 -2.19 -5.06
C PHE A 165 -8.29 -2.75 -5.99
N PHE A 166 -8.63 -2.95 -7.25
CA PHE A 166 -7.69 -2.92 -8.35
C PHE A 166 -7.84 -1.58 -9.07
N TYR A 167 -6.81 -0.76 -9.06
CA TYR A 167 -6.79 0.48 -9.82
C TYR A 167 -6.13 0.25 -11.18
N ASP A 168 -6.83 0.61 -12.22
CA ASP A 168 -6.39 0.60 -13.61
C ASP A 168 -6.06 2.04 -14.01
N SER A 169 -4.78 2.38 -14.03
CA SER A 169 -4.32 3.74 -14.32
C SER A 169 -4.51 4.14 -15.77
N ASP A 170 -4.52 3.18 -16.70
CA ASP A 170 -4.68 3.47 -18.13
C ASP A 170 -6.11 3.90 -18.47
N ASN A 171 -7.09 3.33 -17.76
CA ASN A 171 -8.51 3.65 -17.94
C ASN A 171 -9.06 4.56 -16.84
N GLU A 172 -8.25 4.91 -15.84
CA GLU A 172 -8.63 5.72 -14.68
C GLU A 172 -9.84 5.13 -13.93
N ILE A 173 -9.83 3.82 -13.68
CA ILE A 173 -10.91 3.10 -13.02
C ILE A 173 -10.42 2.35 -11.80
N ALA A 174 -11.06 2.56 -10.65
CA ALA A 174 -10.90 1.74 -9.47
C ALA A 174 -12.02 0.69 -9.40
N TYR A 175 -11.67 -0.58 -9.53
CA TYR A 175 -12.60 -1.70 -9.36
C TYR A 175 -12.59 -2.16 -7.91
N GLY A 176 -13.70 -1.98 -7.20
CA GLY A 176 -13.82 -2.27 -5.78
C GLY A 176 -14.66 -3.51 -5.48
N VAL A 177 -14.19 -4.31 -4.51
CA VAL A 177 -14.93 -5.43 -3.92
C VAL A 177 -14.91 -5.27 -2.41
N ALA A 178 -16.09 -5.31 -1.77
CA ALA A 178 -16.22 -5.21 -0.32
C ALA A 178 -16.46 -6.58 0.32
N SER A 179 -15.73 -6.83 1.41
CA SER A 179 -15.97 -7.91 2.37
C SER A 179 -16.37 -7.26 3.69
N LEU A 180 -17.51 -7.65 4.23
CA LEU A 180 -18.19 -6.89 5.26
C LEU A 180 -18.24 -7.66 6.59
N ASP A 181 -18.51 -6.93 7.67
CA ASP A 181 -18.90 -7.45 8.97
C ASP A 181 -17.82 -8.24 9.72
N PHE A 182 -16.60 -7.71 9.72
CA PHE A 182 -15.55 -8.26 10.57
C PHE A 182 -15.66 -7.69 11.99
N GLN A 183 -15.75 -8.57 12.99
CA GLN A 183 -15.66 -8.16 14.39
C GLN A 183 -14.23 -7.73 14.73
N PHE A 184 -14.12 -6.62 15.46
CA PHE A 184 -12.83 -6.02 15.82
C PHE A 184 -12.57 -6.13 17.33
#